data_344e72c5ecc99ed3a6168db06f8d9b93
#
_entry.id   344e72c5ecc99ed3a6168db06f8d9b93
#
_cell.length_a   1.000
_cell.length_b   1.000
_cell.length_c   1.000
_cell.angle_alpha   90.00
_cell.angle_beta   90.00
_cell.angle_gamma   90.00
#
_symmetry.space_group_name_H-M   'P 1'
#
loop_
_entity.id
_entity.type
_entity.pdbx_description
1 polymer ?
#
loop_
_entity_poly.entity_id
_entity_poly.type
_entity_poly.pdbx_seq_one_letter_code
_entity_poly.pdbx_strand_id
1 'polypeptide(L)'
;MSKKVSVWTDNRFWQRSAAWVTGFAAMLLIWLTFDSMGQIAMGSDNDLQNGVTKRVPSPSVINYKITYEMSDKRGHEVPVIGEKETFFGRDDYSEEEARALLNLGKLGVQAKNCMNCHTLLGNGAYYAPDLTKAWLDPMWDGYMARLGKDTKEEAMAEFLQFPSENPSHGRMMPNLGITAEEAKGIVAFLKHMSSIDTNGFPRNFSKMQGAIHGK
;
A
#
# COMPACT_ATOMS: atom_id res chain seq x y z
N MET A 1 62.13 -6.39 31.07
CA MET A 1 60.69 -6.33 31.44
C MET A 1 59.87 -6.02 30.17
N SER A 2 59.20 -7.01 29.59
CA SER A 2 58.31 -6.79 28.43
C SER A 2 57.05 -6.04 28.91
N LYS A 3 56.83 -4.81 28.43
CA LYS A 3 55.59 -4.07 28.66
C LYS A 3 54.45 -4.85 28.02
N LYS A 4 53.54 -5.42 28.81
CA LYS A 4 52.27 -5.98 28.31
C LYS A 4 51.49 -4.85 27.63
N VAL A 5 51.44 -4.86 26.33
CA VAL A 5 50.61 -3.94 25.54
C VAL A 5 49.14 -4.25 25.86
N SER A 6 48.38 -3.26 26.30
CA SER A 6 46.95 -3.42 26.54
C SER A 6 46.24 -3.76 25.23
N VAL A 7 45.30 -4.71 25.26
CA VAL A 7 44.46 -5.07 24.11
C VAL A 7 43.78 -3.84 23.52
N TRP A 8 43.41 -2.89 24.34
CA TRP A 8 42.78 -1.64 23.91
C TRP A 8 43.68 -0.69 23.11
N THR A 9 45.01 -0.85 23.23
CA THR A 9 46.00 -0.06 22.48
C THR A 9 46.63 -0.85 21.32
N ASP A 10 46.22 -2.11 21.15
CA ASP A 10 46.74 -2.96 20.05
C ASP A 10 45.96 -2.71 18.74
N ASN A 11 46.63 -2.06 17.79
CA ASN A 11 46.06 -1.74 16.50
C ASN A 11 45.68 -2.98 15.68
N ARG A 12 46.43 -4.10 15.85
CA ARG A 12 46.14 -5.36 15.14
C ARG A 12 44.87 -6.03 15.67
N PHE A 13 44.60 -5.90 16.96
CA PHE A 13 43.33 -6.37 17.55
C PHE A 13 42.17 -5.67 16.93
N TRP A 14 42.18 -4.35 16.86
CA TRP A 14 41.10 -3.57 16.31
C TRP A 14 40.90 -3.81 14.81
N GLN A 15 41.99 -3.91 14.03
CA GLN A 15 41.89 -4.23 12.60
C GLN A 15 41.26 -5.60 12.35
N ARG A 16 41.63 -6.62 13.11
CA ARG A 16 41.04 -7.97 13.00
C ARG A 16 39.59 -7.99 13.43
N SER A 17 39.27 -7.34 14.54
CA SER A 17 37.91 -7.25 15.05
C SER A 17 36.99 -6.53 14.05
N ALA A 18 37.44 -5.41 13.48
CA ALA A 18 36.70 -4.70 12.46
C ALA A 18 36.47 -5.57 11.21
N ALA A 19 37.49 -6.28 10.73
CA ALA A 19 37.36 -7.17 9.58
C ALA A 19 36.35 -8.31 9.85
N TRP A 20 36.41 -8.93 11.03
CA TRP A 20 35.46 -9.98 11.41
C TRP A 20 34.02 -9.47 11.52
N VAL A 21 33.81 -8.34 12.21
CA VAL A 21 32.48 -7.74 12.37
C VAL A 21 31.91 -7.33 11.02
N THR A 22 32.72 -6.69 10.18
CA THR A 22 32.29 -6.28 8.83
C THR A 22 31.96 -7.49 7.96
N GLY A 23 32.80 -8.52 7.96
CA GLY A 23 32.55 -9.75 7.21
C GLY A 23 31.30 -10.47 7.65
N PHE A 24 31.08 -10.59 8.96
CA PHE A 24 29.87 -11.20 9.50
C PHE A 24 28.61 -10.37 9.18
N ALA A 25 28.67 -9.06 9.35
CA ALA A 25 27.56 -8.17 9.00
C ALA A 25 27.20 -8.24 7.51
N ALA A 26 28.20 -8.30 6.63
CA ALA A 26 27.98 -8.44 5.19
C ALA A 26 27.31 -9.78 4.86
N MET A 27 27.76 -10.88 5.43
CA MET A 27 27.12 -12.19 5.24
C MET A 27 25.66 -12.20 5.75
N LEU A 28 25.45 -11.62 6.90
CA LEU A 28 24.10 -11.52 7.49
C LEU A 28 23.18 -10.68 6.60
N LEU A 29 23.64 -9.56 6.08
CA LEU A 29 22.86 -8.71 5.17
C LEU A 29 22.51 -9.46 3.87
N ILE A 30 23.48 -10.18 3.29
CA ILE A 30 23.24 -10.99 2.09
C ILE A 30 22.17 -12.06 2.39
N TRP A 31 22.33 -12.78 3.50
CA TRP A 31 21.35 -13.80 3.89
C TRP A 31 19.95 -13.22 4.12
N LEU A 32 19.84 -12.12 4.89
CA LEU A 32 18.57 -11.44 5.13
C LEU A 32 17.93 -10.91 3.84
N THR A 33 18.74 -10.46 2.88
CA THR A 33 18.23 -10.02 1.58
C THR A 33 17.55 -11.17 0.83
N PHE A 34 18.21 -12.34 0.73
CA PHE A 34 17.62 -13.49 0.06
C PHE A 34 16.42 -14.06 0.83
N ASP A 35 16.47 -14.08 2.16
CA ASP A 35 15.34 -14.49 2.99
C ASP A 35 14.13 -13.57 2.76
N SER A 36 14.34 -12.24 2.78
CA SER A 36 13.28 -11.27 2.51
C SER A 36 12.70 -11.40 1.11
N MET A 37 13.55 -11.60 0.10
CA MET A 37 13.09 -11.86 -1.28
C MET A 37 12.25 -13.12 -1.37
N GLY A 38 12.61 -14.18 -0.65
CA GLY A 38 11.83 -15.42 -0.59
C GLY A 38 10.47 -15.27 0.12
N GLN A 39 10.36 -14.30 1.03
CA GLN A 39 9.12 -14.03 1.74
C GLN A 39 8.15 -13.12 0.95
N ILE A 40 8.66 -12.34 -0.02
CA ILE A 40 7.84 -11.49 -0.89
C ILE A 40 7.27 -12.37 -2.01
N ALA A 41 6.04 -12.85 -1.81
CA ALA A 41 5.33 -13.61 -2.83
C ALA A 41 4.51 -12.65 -3.71
N MET A 42 4.88 -12.58 -4.98
CA MET A 42 4.09 -11.85 -5.98
C MET A 42 2.94 -12.74 -6.47
N GLY A 43 1.74 -12.18 -6.58
CA GLY A 43 0.59 -12.85 -7.15
C GLY A 43 0.73 -13.07 -8.66
N SER A 44 0.00 -14.05 -9.17
CA SER A 44 -0.20 -14.30 -10.61
C SER A 44 -1.69 -14.31 -10.93
N ASP A 45 -2.06 -14.22 -12.21
CA ASP A 45 -3.46 -14.26 -12.64
C ASP A 45 -4.18 -15.53 -12.20
N ASN A 46 -3.46 -16.65 -12.12
CA ASN A 46 -4.02 -17.92 -11.63
C ASN A 46 -4.40 -17.85 -10.14
N ASP A 47 -3.67 -17.07 -9.34
CA ASP A 47 -3.97 -16.90 -7.91
C ASP A 47 -5.25 -16.06 -7.73
N LEU A 48 -5.52 -15.10 -8.63
CA LEU A 48 -6.73 -14.28 -8.60
C LEU A 48 -7.99 -15.13 -8.88
N GLN A 49 -7.92 -16.07 -9.81
CA GLN A 49 -9.06 -16.93 -10.15
C GLN A 49 -9.48 -17.86 -9.01
N ASN A 50 -8.57 -18.21 -8.12
CA ASN A 50 -8.82 -19.10 -6.99
C ASN A 50 -9.19 -18.36 -5.68
N GLY A 51 -9.32 -17.02 -5.71
CA GLY A 51 -9.61 -16.23 -4.53
C GLY A 51 -8.50 -16.23 -3.48
N VAL A 52 -7.35 -16.83 -3.77
CA VAL A 52 -6.19 -16.87 -2.87
C VAL A 52 -5.21 -15.79 -3.29
N THR A 53 -4.98 -14.83 -2.42
CA THR A 53 -3.97 -13.81 -2.67
C THR A 53 -2.62 -14.23 -2.12
N LYS A 54 -1.58 -14.04 -2.90
CA LYS A 54 -0.24 -13.84 -2.37
C LYS A 54 -0.17 -12.44 -1.75
N ARG A 55 0.84 -12.19 -0.91
CA ARG A 55 0.98 -10.91 -0.18
C ARG A 55 0.91 -9.69 -1.09
N VAL A 56 1.46 -9.78 -2.29
CA VAL A 56 1.40 -8.72 -3.31
C VAL A 56 0.77 -9.32 -4.56
N PRO A 57 -0.49 -9.03 -4.84
CA PRO A 57 -1.16 -9.52 -6.03
C PRO A 57 -0.63 -8.85 -7.31
N SER A 58 -0.96 -9.46 -8.44
CA SER A 58 -0.68 -8.91 -9.77
C SER A 58 -1.33 -7.53 -9.96
N PRO A 59 -0.74 -6.63 -10.75
CA PRO A 59 -1.36 -5.38 -11.18
C PRO A 59 -2.77 -5.52 -11.73
N SER A 60 -3.08 -6.61 -12.44
CA SER A 60 -4.40 -6.89 -13.00
C SER A 60 -5.52 -7.08 -11.95
N VAL A 61 -5.17 -7.10 -10.65
CA VAL A 61 -6.16 -7.13 -9.54
C VAL A 61 -7.16 -5.98 -9.58
N ILE A 62 -6.86 -4.89 -10.27
CA ILE A 62 -7.80 -3.78 -10.46
C ILE A 62 -9.09 -4.17 -11.20
N ASN A 63 -9.07 -5.29 -11.94
CA ASN A 63 -10.24 -5.86 -12.62
C ASN A 63 -11.16 -6.67 -11.68
N TYR A 64 -10.84 -6.73 -10.39
CA TYR A 64 -11.54 -7.60 -9.45
C TYR A 64 -12.04 -6.83 -8.24
N LYS A 65 -13.11 -7.35 -7.66
CA LYS A 65 -13.63 -6.89 -6.38
C LYS A 65 -12.68 -7.30 -5.26
N ILE A 66 -12.35 -6.35 -4.40
CA ILE A 66 -11.47 -6.57 -3.25
C ILE A 66 -12.33 -6.50 -2.00
N THR A 67 -12.29 -7.55 -1.19
CA THR A 67 -12.94 -7.63 0.12
C THR A 67 -11.91 -8.05 1.18
N TYR A 68 -12.30 -8.01 2.45
CA TYR A 68 -11.46 -8.47 3.55
C TYR A 68 -12.22 -9.47 4.39
N GLU A 69 -11.55 -10.55 4.77
CA GLU A 69 -12.10 -11.61 5.60
C GLU A 69 -11.14 -11.93 6.74
N MET A 70 -11.71 -12.27 7.91
CA MET A 70 -10.91 -12.70 9.05
C MET A 70 -10.26 -14.05 8.76
N SER A 71 -8.96 -14.13 8.90
CA SER A 71 -8.20 -15.37 8.79
C SER A 71 -7.87 -15.91 10.17
N ASP A 72 -8.49 -17.01 10.57
CA ASP A 72 -8.21 -17.68 11.86
C ASP A 72 -6.74 -18.07 11.98
N LYS A 73 -6.14 -18.51 10.87
CA LYS A 73 -4.73 -18.90 10.84
C LYS A 73 -3.76 -17.74 11.11
N ARG A 74 -4.13 -16.52 10.69
CA ARG A 74 -3.28 -15.32 10.80
C ARG A 74 -3.68 -14.39 11.93
N GLY A 75 -4.89 -14.55 12.48
CA GLY A 75 -5.42 -13.72 13.55
C GLY A 75 -5.69 -12.26 13.15
N HIS A 76 -5.81 -11.98 11.85
CA HIS A 76 -6.16 -10.67 11.30
C HIS A 76 -6.93 -10.81 9.98
N GLU A 77 -7.54 -9.71 9.54
CA GLU A 77 -8.22 -9.65 8.26
C GLU A 77 -7.23 -9.66 7.10
N VAL A 78 -7.49 -10.50 6.11
CA VAL A 78 -6.71 -10.64 4.89
C VAL A 78 -7.52 -10.24 3.66
N PRO A 79 -6.89 -9.72 2.61
CA PRO A 79 -7.59 -9.40 1.38
C PRO A 79 -8.04 -10.68 0.67
N VAL A 80 -9.28 -10.65 0.17
CA VAL A 80 -9.86 -11.68 -0.67
C VAL A 80 -10.22 -11.06 -2.02
N ILE A 81 -9.72 -11.64 -3.09
CA ILE A 81 -10.02 -11.22 -4.44
C ILE A 81 -11.26 -11.98 -4.91
N GLY A 82 -12.32 -11.24 -5.18
CA GLY A 82 -13.62 -11.77 -5.58
C GLY A 82 -13.77 -11.91 -7.09
N GLU A 83 -15.01 -11.76 -7.53
CA GLU A 83 -15.39 -11.77 -8.95
C GLU A 83 -14.83 -10.56 -9.72
N LYS A 84 -14.88 -10.63 -11.06
CA LYS A 84 -14.54 -9.51 -11.92
C LYS A 84 -15.46 -8.31 -11.65
N GLU A 85 -14.87 -7.15 -11.61
CA GLU A 85 -15.55 -5.87 -11.41
C GLU A 85 -15.04 -4.87 -12.43
N THR A 86 -15.95 -4.08 -12.97
CA THR A 86 -15.57 -2.99 -13.87
C THR A 86 -14.79 -1.92 -13.11
N PHE A 87 -13.77 -1.38 -13.77
CA PHE A 87 -12.95 -0.31 -13.25
C PHE A 87 -12.80 0.76 -14.34
N PHE A 88 -13.38 1.95 -14.14
CA PHE A 88 -13.54 2.98 -15.18
C PHE A 88 -14.13 2.42 -16.47
N GLY A 89 -15.23 1.64 -16.34
CA GLY A 89 -15.97 1.08 -17.47
C GLY A 89 -15.34 -0.11 -18.20
N ARG A 90 -14.23 -0.66 -17.69
CA ARG A 90 -13.54 -1.84 -18.23
C ARG A 90 -13.27 -2.87 -17.13
N ASP A 91 -13.26 -4.15 -17.48
CA ASP A 91 -12.93 -5.28 -16.61
C ASP A 91 -11.81 -6.19 -17.17
N ASP A 92 -11.14 -5.69 -18.21
CA ASP A 92 -10.22 -6.47 -19.05
C ASP A 92 -8.84 -5.83 -19.19
N TYR A 93 -8.41 -5.00 -18.21
CA TYR A 93 -7.04 -4.46 -18.22
C TYR A 93 -6.03 -5.61 -18.23
N SER A 94 -5.18 -5.63 -19.26
CA SER A 94 -4.05 -6.56 -19.29
C SER A 94 -3.07 -6.25 -18.14
N GLU A 95 -2.20 -7.21 -17.83
CA GLU A 95 -1.15 -7.04 -16.82
C GLU A 95 -0.27 -5.81 -17.11
N GLU A 96 0.04 -5.58 -18.38
CA GLU A 96 0.88 -4.46 -18.81
C GLU A 96 0.15 -3.12 -18.69
N GLU A 97 -1.10 -3.03 -19.14
CA GLU A 97 -1.93 -1.82 -19.01
C GLU A 97 -2.16 -1.46 -17.54
N ALA A 98 -2.51 -2.46 -16.72
CA ALA A 98 -2.69 -2.28 -15.29
C ALA A 98 -1.41 -1.79 -14.62
N ARG A 99 -0.26 -2.38 -14.95
CA ARG A 99 1.06 -1.98 -14.46
C ARG A 99 1.41 -0.55 -14.84
N ALA A 100 1.14 -0.15 -16.09
CA ALA A 100 1.36 1.22 -16.55
C ALA A 100 0.50 2.20 -15.76
N LEU A 101 -0.78 1.88 -15.55
CA LEU A 101 -1.71 2.71 -14.79
C LEU A 101 -1.31 2.82 -13.30
N LEU A 102 -0.90 1.72 -12.68
CA LEU A 102 -0.38 1.71 -11.32
C LEU A 102 0.88 2.56 -11.18
N ASN A 103 1.81 2.46 -12.13
CA ASN A 103 3.02 3.25 -12.12
C ASN A 103 2.73 4.75 -12.25
N LEU A 104 1.79 5.14 -13.11
CA LEU A 104 1.32 6.52 -13.21
C LEU A 104 0.78 7.01 -11.85
N GLY A 105 -0.06 6.20 -11.19
CA GLY A 105 -0.60 6.52 -9.89
C GLY A 105 0.46 6.62 -8.78
N LYS A 106 1.39 5.67 -8.74
CA LYS A 106 2.52 5.70 -7.81
C LYS A 106 3.35 6.98 -7.97
N LEU A 107 3.69 7.32 -9.21
CA LEU A 107 4.41 8.55 -9.51
C LEU A 107 3.60 9.80 -9.15
N GLY A 108 2.28 9.79 -9.41
CA GLY A 108 1.36 10.86 -9.02
C GLY A 108 1.35 11.09 -7.50
N VAL A 109 1.22 10.04 -6.71
CA VAL A 109 1.28 10.11 -5.23
C VAL A 109 2.59 10.72 -4.74
N GLN A 110 3.71 10.39 -5.38
CA GLN A 110 5.03 10.94 -5.05
C GLN A 110 5.16 12.40 -5.50
N ALA A 111 4.83 12.70 -6.75
CA ALA A 111 4.97 14.04 -7.34
C ALA A 111 4.07 15.08 -6.66
N LYS A 112 2.87 14.69 -6.25
CA LYS A 112 1.92 15.55 -5.53
C LYS A 112 2.15 15.58 -4.02
N ASN A 113 3.21 14.90 -3.51
CA ASN A 113 3.59 14.89 -2.10
C ASN A 113 2.48 14.43 -1.15
N CYS A 114 1.66 13.46 -1.54
CA CYS A 114 0.53 12.98 -0.73
C CYS A 114 0.97 12.54 0.68
N MET A 115 2.18 11.99 0.81
CA MET A 115 2.76 11.51 2.06
C MET A 115 3.12 12.64 3.06
N ASN A 116 3.08 13.89 2.66
CA ASN A 116 3.24 15.02 3.59
C ASN A 116 2.04 15.21 4.52
N CYS A 117 0.88 14.67 4.13
CA CYS A 117 -0.33 14.72 4.94
C CYS A 117 -0.85 13.33 5.31
N HIS A 118 -0.68 12.36 4.44
CA HIS A 118 -1.17 10.99 4.57
C HIS A 118 -0.06 10.02 4.94
N THR A 119 -0.45 8.89 5.53
CA THR A 119 0.41 7.70 5.62
C THR A 119 0.06 6.69 4.54
N LEU A 120 1.06 5.93 4.11
CA LEU A 120 0.92 4.74 3.27
C LEU A 120 1.83 3.65 3.84
N LEU A 121 1.27 2.50 4.18
CA LEU A 121 1.97 1.42 4.89
C LEU A 121 2.67 1.92 6.18
N GLY A 122 2.07 2.89 6.87
CA GLY A 122 2.61 3.49 8.08
C GLY A 122 3.70 4.55 7.88
N ASN A 123 4.14 4.80 6.65
CA ASN A 123 5.09 5.86 6.34
C ASN A 123 4.37 7.13 5.89
N GLY A 124 4.83 8.28 6.34
CA GLY A 124 4.27 9.59 6.02
C GLY A 124 3.77 10.33 7.25
N ALA A 125 2.99 11.38 7.05
CA ALA A 125 2.44 12.22 8.12
C ALA A 125 1.03 11.76 8.53
N TYR A 126 0.72 11.90 9.82
CA TYR A 126 -0.57 11.51 10.42
C TYR A 126 -1.59 12.66 10.47
N TYR A 127 -1.50 13.60 9.54
CA TYR A 127 -2.43 14.72 9.47
C TYR A 127 -3.77 14.34 8.81
N ALA A 128 -3.74 13.45 7.84
CA ALA A 128 -4.87 12.95 7.07
C ALA A 128 -4.96 11.42 7.16
N PRO A 129 -6.07 10.79 6.69
CA PRO A 129 -6.26 9.34 6.75
C PRO A 129 -5.15 8.55 6.07
N ASP A 130 -4.90 7.33 6.57
CA ASP A 130 -3.99 6.38 5.94
C ASP A 130 -4.53 5.91 4.57
N LEU A 131 -3.66 5.86 3.58
CA LEU A 131 -4.02 5.52 2.19
C LEU A 131 -3.94 4.02 1.88
N THR A 132 -3.42 3.21 2.79
CA THR A 132 -3.17 1.77 2.53
C THR A 132 -4.45 1.02 2.15
N LYS A 133 -5.57 1.38 2.78
CA LYS A 133 -6.89 0.77 2.54
C LYS A 133 -7.92 1.79 2.04
N ALA A 134 -7.47 2.88 1.44
CA ALA A 134 -8.34 3.98 1.04
C ALA A 134 -9.44 3.57 0.06
N TRP A 135 -9.20 2.60 -0.84
CA TRP A 135 -10.22 2.07 -1.73
C TRP A 135 -11.41 1.44 -1.00
N LEU A 136 -11.18 0.90 0.19
CA LEU A 136 -12.17 0.17 0.99
C LEU A 136 -12.87 1.05 2.03
N ASP A 137 -12.55 2.34 2.07
CA ASP A 137 -13.19 3.26 3.01
C ASP A 137 -14.67 3.43 2.65
N PRO A 138 -15.59 3.09 3.56
CA PRO A 138 -17.03 3.20 3.33
C PRO A 138 -17.51 4.64 3.14
N MET A 139 -16.68 5.64 3.44
CA MET A 139 -16.97 7.04 3.16
C MET A 139 -17.25 7.27 1.67
N TRP A 140 -16.70 6.48 0.78
CA TRP A 140 -16.91 6.63 -0.67
C TRP A 140 -18.35 6.42 -1.10
N ASP A 141 -19.14 5.61 -0.39
CA ASP A 141 -20.57 5.44 -0.70
C ASP A 141 -21.32 6.77 -0.54
N GLY A 142 -21.00 7.53 0.52
CA GLY A 142 -21.54 8.86 0.72
C GLY A 142 -21.04 9.89 -0.29
N TYR A 143 -19.80 9.76 -0.74
CA TYR A 143 -19.24 10.61 -1.79
C TYR A 143 -19.88 10.35 -3.15
N MET A 144 -20.07 9.08 -3.53
CA MET A 144 -20.79 8.70 -4.77
C MET A 144 -22.16 9.38 -4.82
N ALA A 145 -22.95 9.26 -3.74
CA ALA A 145 -24.28 9.87 -3.67
C ALA A 145 -24.21 11.41 -3.78
N ARG A 146 -23.24 12.05 -3.10
CA ARG A 146 -23.10 13.51 -3.08
C ARG A 146 -22.62 14.07 -4.41
N LEU A 147 -21.73 13.36 -5.11
CA LEU A 147 -21.15 13.79 -6.40
C LEU A 147 -22.00 13.33 -7.59
N GLY A 148 -23.06 12.54 -7.37
CA GLY A 148 -23.87 11.96 -8.43
C GLY A 148 -23.07 11.05 -9.34
N LYS A 149 -22.13 10.27 -8.77
CA LYS A 149 -21.32 9.30 -9.51
C LYS A 149 -21.86 7.90 -9.31
N ASP A 150 -21.86 7.13 -10.38
CA ASP A 150 -22.37 5.76 -10.37
C ASP A 150 -21.35 4.77 -9.82
N THR A 151 -20.06 5.12 -9.86
CA THR A 151 -18.96 4.24 -9.43
C THR A 151 -18.03 4.90 -8.42
N LYS A 152 -17.42 4.08 -7.59
CA LYS A 152 -16.48 4.51 -6.55
C LYS A 152 -15.24 5.16 -7.16
N GLU A 153 -14.69 4.58 -8.21
CA GLU A 153 -13.51 5.08 -8.89
C GLU A 153 -13.73 6.48 -9.49
N GLU A 154 -14.92 6.74 -10.04
CA GLU A 154 -15.25 8.07 -10.54
C GLU A 154 -15.40 9.08 -9.41
N ALA A 155 -16.03 8.70 -8.30
CA ALA A 155 -16.14 9.57 -7.13
C ALA A 155 -14.77 9.89 -6.53
N MET A 156 -13.87 8.90 -6.42
CA MET A 156 -12.50 9.10 -5.97
C MET A 156 -11.71 10.01 -6.92
N ALA A 157 -11.83 9.80 -8.22
CA ALA A 157 -11.13 10.61 -9.23
C ALA A 157 -11.62 12.07 -9.23
N GLU A 158 -12.91 12.29 -9.08
CA GLU A 158 -13.49 13.63 -8.94
C GLU A 158 -13.00 14.33 -7.66
N PHE A 159 -13.03 13.63 -6.53
CA PHE A 159 -12.50 14.16 -5.28
C PHE A 159 -11.02 14.56 -5.39
N LEU A 160 -10.20 13.75 -6.05
CA LEU A 160 -8.78 14.04 -6.22
C LEU A 160 -8.51 15.28 -7.09
N GLN A 161 -9.36 15.53 -8.08
CA GLN A 161 -9.24 16.69 -8.96
C GLN A 161 -9.76 17.99 -8.30
N PHE A 162 -10.85 17.89 -7.53
CA PHE A 162 -11.56 19.03 -6.94
C PHE A 162 -11.79 18.87 -5.43
N PRO A 163 -10.74 18.65 -4.63
CA PRO A 163 -10.88 18.33 -3.21
C PRO A 163 -11.44 19.50 -2.39
N SER A 164 -11.18 20.73 -2.79
CA SER A 164 -11.68 21.94 -2.11
C SER A 164 -13.19 22.13 -2.27
N GLU A 165 -13.76 21.61 -3.35
CA GLU A 165 -15.21 21.63 -3.61
C GLU A 165 -15.92 20.50 -2.86
N ASN A 166 -15.15 19.50 -2.42
CA ASN A 166 -15.63 18.27 -1.83
C ASN A 166 -14.98 17.99 -0.46
N PRO A 167 -15.11 18.90 0.53
CA PRO A 167 -14.45 18.73 1.83
C PRO A 167 -14.96 17.51 2.57
N SER A 168 -14.06 16.81 3.27
CA SER A 168 -14.38 15.69 4.16
C SER A 168 -14.20 16.08 5.62
N HIS A 169 -15.20 15.78 6.47
CA HIS A 169 -15.11 15.88 7.93
C HIS A 169 -14.54 17.21 8.47
N GLY A 170 -14.83 18.33 7.82
CA GLY A 170 -14.34 19.65 8.24
C GLY A 170 -12.86 19.92 8.00
N ARG A 171 -12.15 18.97 7.39
CA ARG A 171 -10.78 19.15 6.89
C ARG A 171 -10.80 19.20 5.38
N MET A 172 -9.95 20.02 4.82
CA MET A 172 -9.88 20.23 3.38
C MET A 172 -8.52 19.74 2.85
N MET A 173 -8.55 18.80 1.91
CA MET A 173 -7.38 18.48 1.14
C MET A 173 -7.08 19.65 0.20
N PRO A 174 -5.83 20.14 0.10
CA PRO A 174 -5.49 21.21 -0.81
C PRO A 174 -5.65 20.76 -2.27
N ASN A 175 -5.99 21.71 -3.15
CA ASN A 175 -5.99 21.42 -4.59
C ASN A 175 -4.54 21.31 -5.08
N LEU A 176 -4.16 20.11 -5.50
CA LEU A 176 -2.81 19.77 -5.95
C LEU A 176 -2.65 19.82 -7.47
N GLY A 177 -3.69 20.28 -8.20
CA GLY A 177 -3.67 20.32 -9.65
C GLY A 177 -3.53 18.92 -10.27
N ILE A 178 -4.26 17.95 -9.73
CA ILE A 178 -4.27 16.58 -10.25
C ILE A 178 -5.12 16.54 -11.52
N THR A 179 -4.57 16.06 -12.61
CA THR A 179 -5.29 15.88 -13.86
C THR A 179 -6.20 14.64 -13.80
N ALA A 180 -7.16 14.52 -14.72
CA ALA A 180 -8.05 13.36 -14.79
C ALA A 180 -7.27 12.05 -15.01
N GLU A 181 -6.21 12.09 -15.81
CA GLU A 181 -5.37 10.94 -16.07
C GLU A 181 -4.55 10.54 -14.82
N GLU A 182 -3.93 11.51 -14.14
CA GLU A 182 -3.24 11.29 -12.87
C GLU A 182 -4.20 10.74 -11.81
N ALA A 183 -5.42 11.29 -11.72
CA ALA A 183 -6.44 10.82 -10.78
C ALA A 183 -6.82 9.35 -11.04
N LYS A 184 -7.05 8.97 -12.29
CA LYS A 184 -7.30 7.58 -12.69
C LYS A 184 -6.16 6.66 -12.26
N GLY A 185 -4.91 7.06 -12.49
CA GLY A 185 -3.73 6.32 -12.05
C GLY A 185 -3.66 6.20 -10.53
N ILE A 186 -3.87 7.29 -9.79
CA ILE A 186 -3.85 7.29 -8.32
C ILE A 186 -4.94 6.36 -7.76
N VAL A 187 -6.15 6.39 -8.31
CA VAL A 187 -7.23 5.50 -7.87
C VAL A 187 -6.88 4.03 -8.13
N ALA A 188 -6.29 3.71 -9.29
CA ALA A 188 -5.81 2.36 -9.58
C ALA A 188 -4.74 1.91 -8.59
N PHE A 189 -3.78 2.78 -8.29
CA PHE A 189 -2.75 2.52 -7.30
C PHE A 189 -3.34 2.26 -5.91
N LEU A 190 -4.30 3.08 -5.45
CA LEU A 190 -4.97 2.90 -4.15
C LEU A 190 -5.81 1.61 -4.11
N LYS A 191 -6.48 1.25 -5.22
CA LYS A 191 -7.19 -0.04 -5.33
C LYS A 191 -6.21 -1.19 -5.18
N HIS A 192 -5.09 -1.17 -5.91
CA HIS A 192 -4.04 -2.18 -5.79
C HIS A 192 -3.44 -2.23 -4.38
N MET A 193 -3.13 -1.08 -3.76
CA MET A 193 -2.61 -1.04 -2.39
C MET A 193 -3.55 -1.72 -1.40
N SER A 194 -4.86 -1.52 -1.59
CA SER A 194 -5.89 -2.15 -0.74
C SER A 194 -6.01 -3.66 -0.93
N SER A 195 -5.41 -4.24 -1.97
CA SER A 195 -5.37 -5.69 -2.21
C SER A 195 -4.15 -6.39 -1.58
N ILE A 196 -3.20 -5.63 -1.02
CA ILE A 196 -1.98 -6.18 -0.41
C ILE A 196 -2.28 -6.66 1.00
N ASP A 197 -1.83 -7.87 1.33
CA ASP A 197 -1.85 -8.35 2.72
C ASP A 197 -0.75 -7.64 3.53
N THR A 198 -1.18 -6.75 4.38
CA THR A 198 -0.33 -5.89 5.22
C THR A 198 -0.22 -6.36 6.66
N ASN A 199 -0.44 -7.66 6.94
CA ASN A 199 -0.44 -8.24 8.28
C ASN A 199 -1.39 -7.51 9.26
N GLY A 200 -2.60 -7.17 8.79
CA GLY A 200 -3.61 -6.49 9.61
C GLY A 200 -3.38 -4.99 9.82
N PHE A 201 -2.46 -4.37 9.08
CA PHE A 201 -2.31 -2.91 9.09
C PHE A 201 -3.26 -2.24 8.07
N PRO A 202 -3.84 -1.07 8.37
CA PRO A 202 -3.91 -0.41 9.68
C PRO A 202 -4.84 -1.16 10.65
N ARG A 203 -4.48 -1.21 11.93
CA ARG A 203 -5.20 -2.00 12.97
C ARG A 203 -6.65 -1.59 13.18
N ASN A 204 -7.00 -0.38 12.86
CA ASN A 204 -8.35 0.16 13.09
C ASN A 204 -9.25 0.03 11.87
N PHE A 205 -8.80 -0.60 10.80
CA PHE A 205 -9.55 -0.71 9.56
C PHE A 205 -10.89 -1.45 9.75
N SER A 206 -10.89 -2.59 10.43
CA SER A 206 -12.09 -3.37 10.74
C SER A 206 -13.08 -2.62 11.63
N LYS A 207 -12.62 -1.79 12.56
CA LYS A 207 -13.48 -0.99 13.42
C LYS A 207 -14.20 0.13 12.66
N MET A 208 -13.58 0.68 11.63
CA MET A 208 -14.24 1.67 10.77
C MET A 208 -15.38 1.04 9.96
N GLN A 209 -15.21 -0.17 9.47
CA GLN A 209 -16.29 -0.93 8.81
C GLN A 209 -17.43 -1.30 9.79
N GLY A 210 -17.11 -1.69 11.01
CA GLY A 210 -18.10 -2.05 12.04
C GLY A 210 -18.89 -0.87 12.60
N ALA A 211 -18.32 0.33 12.62
CA ALA A 211 -18.99 1.52 13.15
C ALA A 211 -20.11 2.03 12.24
N ILE A 212 -20.13 1.66 10.98
CA ILE A 212 -21.14 2.09 10.00
C ILE A 212 -22.31 1.11 9.90
N HIS A 213 -22.10 -0.15 10.27
CA HIS A 213 -23.16 -1.16 10.29
C HIS A 213 -23.74 -1.45 11.69
N GLY A 214 -23.27 -0.77 12.72
CA GLY A 214 -23.64 -0.97 14.11
C GLY A 214 -24.60 0.09 14.64
N LYS A 215 -25.91 -0.16 14.47
CA LYS A 215 -27.10 0.38 15.16
C LYS A 215 -27.69 1.63 14.57
#